data_1df9e9693dfdaa30ee5ac8ab5d1523e0
#
_entry.id   1df9e9693dfdaa30ee5ac8ab5d1523e0
#
_cell.length_a   1.000
_cell.length_b   1.000
_cell.length_c   1.000
_cell.angle_alpha   90.00
_cell.angle_beta   90.00
_cell.angle_gamma   90.00
#
_symmetry.space_group_name_H-M   'P 1'
#
loop_
_entity.id
_entity.type
_entity.pdbx_description
1 polymer ?
#
loop_
_entity_poly.entity_id
_entity_poly.type
_entity_poly.pdbx_seq_one_letter_code
_entity_poly.pdbx_strand_id
1 'polypeptide(L)'
;MRNSIFPLLAFLLGMSFVSTAQTKDAVNRVDLGIHGGTQGFGINGAYSFSNKFGVRLSSSLASFGRSDVLTWSGNEYNLSMSSNSGNAFMQAEYRPFNDPNSQSRLLQKLAITAGAAYFYKLKGAATGVPAKDYQMGDLTINKEDIGSINATAKYKPLAPYAGLALRQMKIQSKLSLNLDMGSHYLSAPEVTLVGDKLLSGNEANQAILENNLKGYRWLPVLQLGLSYHL
;
A
#
# COMPACT_ATOMS: atom_id res chain seq x y z
N MET A 1 26.06 0.33 11.41
CA MET A 1 24.98 -0.67 11.23
C MET A 1 24.58 -1.17 12.60
N ARG A 2 23.49 -0.68 13.16
CA ARG A 2 22.96 -1.10 14.49
C ARG A 2 21.58 -1.66 14.25
N ASN A 3 21.47 -2.99 14.31
CA ASN A 3 20.26 -3.77 14.08
C ASN A 3 19.24 -3.46 15.17
N SER A 4 18.16 -2.78 14.82
CA SER A 4 16.99 -2.61 15.69
C SER A 4 16.04 -3.80 15.51
N ILE A 5 16.35 -4.91 16.18
CA ILE A 5 15.47 -6.10 16.30
C ILE A 5 14.45 -5.90 17.44
N PHE A 6 14.56 -4.82 18.20
CA PHE A 6 13.77 -4.54 19.40
C PHE A 6 12.26 -4.38 19.21
N PRO A 7 11.72 -3.80 18.12
CA PRO A 7 10.26 -3.64 18.00
C PRO A 7 9.52 -4.95 17.70
N LEU A 8 10.18 -5.94 17.09
CA LEU A 8 9.54 -7.22 16.76
C LEU A 8 9.34 -8.11 18.01
N LEU A 9 10.28 -8.03 18.96
CA LEU A 9 10.25 -8.80 20.20
C LEU A 9 9.18 -8.28 21.17
N ALA A 10 8.94 -6.96 21.19
CA ALA A 10 7.92 -6.34 22.03
C ALA A 10 6.49 -6.71 21.58
N PHE A 11 6.29 -6.92 20.28
CA PHE A 11 4.98 -7.33 19.72
C PHE A 11 4.65 -8.80 20.06
N LEU A 12 5.67 -9.69 20.15
CA LEU A 12 5.50 -11.10 20.51
C LEU A 12 5.24 -11.30 22.01
N LEU A 13 5.78 -10.46 22.88
CA LEU A 13 5.59 -10.54 24.32
C LEU A 13 4.21 -10.02 24.80
N GLY A 14 3.54 -9.19 24.01
CA GLY A 14 2.18 -8.70 24.31
C GLY A 14 1.07 -9.74 24.13
N MET A 15 1.34 -10.88 23.51
CA MET A 15 0.32 -11.91 23.21
C MET A 15 0.09 -12.94 24.33
N SER A 16 0.80 -12.85 25.45
CA SER A 16 0.76 -13.88 26.49
C SER A 16 -0.38 -13.75 27.52
N PHE A 17 -1.28 -12.79 27.38
CA PHE A 17 -2.30 -12.51 28.40
C PHE A 17 -3.74 -12.53 27.86
N VAL A 18 -4.15 -13.58 27.18
CA VAL A 18 -5.61 -13.84 27.06
C VAL A 18 -5.86 -15.33 27.13
N SER A 19 -5.78 -15.86 28.34
CA SER A 19 -6.39 -17.14 28.68
C SER A 19 -7.38 -16.89 29.81
N THR A 20 -8.63 -16.61 29.49
CA THR A 20 -9.73 -16.65 30.46
C THR A 20 -11.03 -17.10 29.81
N ALA A 21 -11.50 -18.23 30.35
CA ALA A 21 -12.89 -18.66 30.50
C ALA A 21 -13.82 -18.52 29.28
N GLN A 22 -14.09 -19.65 28.66
CA GLN A 22 -15.23 -19.87 27.78
C GLN A 22 -16.56 -19.68 28.52
N THR A 23 -17.17 -18.53 28.32
CA THR A 23 -18.62 -18.40 28.42
C THR A 23 -19.22 -18.50 27.02
N LYS A 24 -20.25 -19.32 26.90
CA LYS A 24 -20.83 -19.84 25.66
C LYS A 24 -21.43 -18.83 24.69
N ASP A 25 -21.37 -17.51 24.94
CA ASP A 25 -21.97 -16.44 24.14
C ASP A 25 -21.03 -15.25 23.84
N ALA A 26 -19.77 -15.29 24.25
CA ALA A 26 -18.82 -14.23 23.95
C ALA A 26 -18.10 -14.55 22.63
N VAL A 27 -18.39 -13.79 21.60
CA VAL A 27 -17.75 -13.88 20.28
C VAL A 27 -16.38 -13.20 20.30
N ASN A 28 -15.61 -13.46 21.35
CA ASN A 28 -14.23 -13.02 21.42
C ASN A 28 -13.37 -13.95 20.59
N ARG A 29 -13.04 -13.53 19.36
CA ARG A 29 -12.26 -14.34 18.45
C ARG A 29 -11.05 -13.58 17.94
N VAL A 30 -9.91 -14.25 18.00
CA VAL A 30 -8.64 -13.77 17.45
C VAL A 30 -8.34 -14.54 16.15
N ASP A 31 -8.01 -13.82 15.12
CA ASP A 31 -7.59 -14.36 13.83
C ASP A 31 -6.20 -13.84 13.52
N LEU A 32 -5.27 -14.70 13.13
CA LEU A 32 -3.97 -14.35 12.58
C LEU A 32 -3.90 -14.73 11.12
N GLY A 33 -3.25 -13.89 10.30
CA GLY A 33 -3.24 -14.14 8.87
C GLY A 33 -2.10 -13.49 8.11
N ILE A 34 -2.01 -13.88 6.87
CA ILE A 34 -1.15 -13.29 5.84
C ILE A 34 -2.04 -12.74 4.73
N HIS A 35 -1.56 -11.75 4.03
CA HIS A 35 -2.27 -11.19 2.88
C HIS A 35 -1.31 -10.72 1.79
N GLY A 36 -1.84 -10.60 0.57
CA GLY A 36 -1.14 -10.06 -0.58
C GLY A 36 -2.09 -9.28 -1.48
N GLY A 37 -1.56 -8.29 -2.20
CA GLY A 37 -2.36 -7.46 -3.11
C GLY A 37 -1.66 -6.16 -3.50
N THR A 38 -2.43 -5.11 -3.76
CA THR A 38 -1.90 -3.80 -4.20
C THR A 38 -0.99 -3.14 -3.18
N GLN A 39 -1.13 -3.47 -1.88
CA GLN A 39 -0.26 -3.01 -0.80
C GLN A 39 0.98 -3.92 -0.60
N GLY A 40 1.19 -4.90 -1.50
CA GLY A 40 2.24 -5.91 -1.38
C GLY A 40 1.83 -7.09 -0.50
N PHE A 41 2.83 -7.68 0.16
CA PHE A 41 2.63 -8.80 1.08
C PHE A 41 2.72 -8.34 2.52
N GLY A 42 1.95 -8.98 3.38
CA GLY A 42 1.91 -8.60 4.79
C GLY A 42 1.28 -9.64 5.70
N ILE A 43 1.25 -9.26 6.97
CA ILE A 43 0.64 -10.03 8.05
C ILE A 43 -0.48 -9.21 8.69
N ASN A 44 -1.44 -9.89 9.28
CA ASN A 44 -2.52 -9.24 10.02
C ASN A 44 -2.95 -10.04 11.24
N GLY A 45 -3.46 -9.31 12.24
CA GLY A 45 -4.17 -9.86 13.38
C GLY A 45 -5.53 -9.16 13.48
N ALA A 46 -6.58 -9.92 13.70
CA ALA A 46 -7.92 -9.38 13.88
C ALA A 46 -8.54 -9.86 15.18
N TYR A 47 -9.30 -9.00 15.81
CA TYR A 47 -10.06 -9.29 17.01
C TYR A 47 -11.52 -8.92 16.79
N SER A 48 -12.40 -9.90 16.89
CA SER A 48 -13.85 -9.73 16.82
C SER A 48 -14.42 -9.74 18.23
N PHE A 49 -14.87 -8.58 18.70
CA PHE A 49 -15.48 -8.43 20.03
C PHE A 49 -17.00 -8.61 20.02
N SER A 50 -17.59 -8.67 18.83
CA SER A 50 -18.98 -9.07 18.64
C SER A 50 -19.19 -9.71 17.26
N ASN A 51 -20.39 -10.26 17.03
CA ASN A 51 -20.77 -10.77 15.71
C ASN A 51 -20.72 -9.68 14.63
N LYS A 52 -20.95 -8.42 15.01
CA LYS A 52 -21.05 -7.28 14.07
C LYS A 52 -19.82 -6.41 14.04
N PHE A 53 -18.99 -6.39 15.09
CA PHE A 53 -17.87 -5.46 15.21
C PHE A 53 -16.54 -6.17 15.45
N GLY A 54 -15.48 -5.63 14.89
CA GLY A 54 -14.12 -6.08 15.09
C GLY A 54 -13.11 -5.00 14.75
N VAL A 55 -11.86 -5.27 15.07
CA VAL A 55 -10.70 -4.47 14.71
C VAL A 55 -9.66 -5.36 14.05
N ARG A 56 -8.90 -4.80 13.13
CA ARG A 56 -7.79 -5.48 12.47
C ARG A 56 -6.57 -4.58 12.47
N LEU A 57 -5.42 -5.16 12.80
CA LEU A 57 -4.11 -4.57 12.64
C LEU A 57 -3.36 -5.33 11.57
N SER A 58 -2.68 -4.63 10.67
CA SER A 58 -1.87 -5.24 9.63
C SER A 58 -0.61 -4.45 9.36
N SER A 59 0.36 -5.10 8.75
CA SER A 59 1.55 -4.48 8.21
C SER A 59 1.88 -5.08 6.87
N SER A 60 2.20 -4.24 5.90
CA SER A 60 2.46 -4.64 4.51
C SER A 60 3.72 -3.98 3.96
N LEU A 61 4.38 -4.68 3.05
CA LEU A 61 5.53 -4.22 2.30
C LEU A 61 5.30 -4.45 0.82
N ALA A 62 5.54 -3.41 0.00
CA ALA A 62 5.52 -3.50 -1.45
C ALA A 62 6.74 -2.81 -2.06
N SER A 63 7.28 -3.42 -3.10
CA SER A 63 8.31 -2.82 -3.94
C SER A 63 8.00 -3.21 -5.39
N PHE A 64 7.77 -2.21 -6.21
CA PHE A 64 7.50 -2.37 -7.63
C PHE A 64 8.51 -1.57 -8.44
N GLY A 65 8.99 -2.15 -9.51
CA GLY A 65 9.85 -1.47 -10.48
C GLY A 65 9.43 -1.87 -11.89
N ARG A 66 9.44 -0.89 -12.80
CA ARG A 66 9.20 -1.11 -14.23
C ARG A 66 10.09 -0.16 -15.03
N SER A 67 10.67 -0.69 -16.11
CA SER A 67 11.37 0.11 -17.11
C SER A 67 10.67 -0.06 -18.45
N ASP A 68 10.54 1.06 -19.16
CA ASP A 68 9.89 1.12 -20.47
C ASP A 68 10.63 2.12 -21.37
N VAL A 69 10.48 2.00 -22.67
CA VAL A 69 10.99 2.98 -23.64
C VAL A 69 9.83 3.87 -24.06
N LEU A 70 9.96 5.16 -23.80
CA LEU A 70 8.98 6.17 -24.17
C LEU A 70 9.49 6.95 -25.38
N THR A 71 8.70 7.02 -26.45
CA THR A 71 8.99 7.91 -27.58
C THR A 71 8.22 9.22 -27.41
N TRP A 72 8.96 10.32 -27.29
CA TRP A 72 8.39 11.68 -27.19
C TRP A 72 9.06 12.62 -28.17
N SER A 73 8.25 13.34 -28.95
CA SER A 73 8.74 14.26 -30.01
C SER A 73 9.78 13.63 -30.94
N GLY A 74 9.60 12.33 -31.29
CA GLY A 74 10.53 11.60 -32.17
C GLY A 74 11.80 11.07 -31.49
N ASN A 75 12.01 11.37 -30.22
CA ASN A 75 13.15 10.90 -29.45
C ASN A 75 12.72 9.77 -28.50
N GLU A 76 13.62 8.79 -28.34
CA GLU A 76 13.41 7.66 -27.42
C GLU A 76 14.09 7.93 -26.09
N TYR A 77 13.34 7.62 -25.00
CA TYR A 77 13.81 7.77 -23.62
C TYR A 77 13.61 6.46 -22.88
N ASN A 78 14.61 5.99 -22.19
CA ASN A 78 14.49 4.91 -21.21
C ASN A 78 13.89 5.48 -19.92
N LEU A 79 12.67 5.12 -19.61
CA LEU A 79 11.96 5.53 -18.40
C LEU A 79 11.97 4.37 -17.39
N SER A 80 12.61 4.58 -16.25
CA SER A 80 12.61 3.63 -15.13
C SER A 80 11.77 4.20 -14.00
N MET A 81 10.72 3.48 -13.62
CA MET A 81 9.81 3.84 -12.53
C MET A 81 9.95 2.85 -11.39
N SER A 82 9.94 3.35 -10.16
CA SER A 82 9.93 2.54 -8.96
C SER A 82 8.97 3.09 -7.93
N SER A 83 8.33 2.19 -7.19
CA SER A 83 7.47 2.51 -6.06
C SER A 83 7.80 1.60 -4.90
N ASN A 84 8.00 2.20 -3.74
CA ASN A 84 8.27 1.48 -2.51
C ASN A 84 7.30 1.95 -1.43
N SER A 85 6.59 1.01 -0.83
CA SER A 85 5.71 1.29 0.30
C SER A 85 5.91 0.31 1.44
N GLY A 86 5.71 0.81 2.66
CA GLY A 86 5.66 0.02 3.86
C GLY A 86 4.74 0.72 4.84
N ASN A 87 3.78 -0.01 5.41
CA ASN A 87 2.78 0.56 6.27
C ASN A 87 2.46 -0.32 7.49
N ALA A 88 1.96 0.33 8.54
CA ALA A 88 1.19 -0.27 9.60
C ALA A 88 -0.23 0.29 9.49
N PHE A 89 -1.23 -0.57 9.49
CA PHE A 89 -2.60 -0.21 9.21
C PHE A 89 -3.55 -0.76 10.26
N MET A 90 -4.40 0.10 10.80
CA MET A 90 -5.47 -0.24 11.74
C MET A 90 -6.81 0.08 11.11
N GLN A 91 -7.73 -0.88 11.15
CA GLN A 91 -9.10 -0.70 10.66
C GLN A 91 -10.13 -1.27 11.65
N ALA A 92 -11.25 -0.57 11.77
CA ALA A 92 -12.47 -1.06 12.38
C ALA A 92 -13.32 -1.73 11.30
N GLU A 93 -14.02 -2.79 11.69
CA GLU A 93 -14.89 -3.58 10.82
C GLU A 93 -16.31 -3.61 11.38
N TYR A 94 -17.29 -3.28 10.55
CA TYR A 94 -18.70 -3.40 10.86
C TYR A 94 -19.38 -4.36 9.88
N ARG A 95 -20.01 -5.40 10.37
CA ARG A 95 -20.71 -6.46 9.62
C ARG A 95 -22.22 -6.33 9.82
N PRO A 96 -22.91 -5.46 9.04
CA PRO A 96 -24.33 -5.16 9.25
C PRO A 96 -25.24 -6.38 9.08
N PHE A 97 -24.88 -7.28 8.15
CA PHE A 97 -25.69 -8.42 7.74
C PHE A 97 -25.29 -9.74 8.39
N ASN A 98 -24.38 -9.71 9.37
CA ASN A 98 -23.98 -10.91 10.09
C ASN A 98 -25.05 -11.30 11.13
N ASP A 99 -26.19 -11.75 10.62
CA ASP A 99 -27.33 -12.24 11.38
C ASP A 99 -27.58 -13.70 10.99
N PRO A 100 -27.79 -14.62 11.97
CA PRO A 100 -28.12 -16.02 11.71
C PRO A 100 -29.34 -16.21 10.80
N ASN A 101 -30.30 -15.28 10.83
CA ASN A 101 -31.53 -15.33 10.04
C ASN A 101 -31.36 -14.79 8.61
N SER A 102 -30.19 -14.25 8.24
CA SER A 102 -29.96 -13.74 6.90
C SER A 102 -29.92 -14.86 5.87
N GLN A 103 -30.75 -14.73 4.82
CA GLN A 103 -30.87 -15.73 3.74
C GLN A 103 -29.61 -15.79 2.83
N SER A 104 -28.80 -14.74 2.78
CA SER A 104 -27.62 -14.68 1.91
C SER A 104 -26.32 -14.92 2.70
N ARG A 105 -25.71 -16.06 2.47
CA ARG A 105 -24.40 -16.41 3.07
C ARG A 105 -23.29 -15.43 2.71
N LEU A 106 -23.34 -14.83 1.52
CA LEU A 106 -22.33 -13.87 1.07
C LEU A 106 -22.50 -12.53 1.78
N LEU A 107 -23.73 -12.04 1.94
CA LEU A 107 -24.00 -10.79 2.65
C LEU A 107 -23.60 -10.87 4.13
N GLN A 108 -23.76 -12.01 4.77
CA GLN A 108 -23.29 -12.22 6.15
C GLN A 108 -21.76 -12.01 6.30
N LYS A 109 -21.00 -12.16 5.22
CA LYS A 109 -19.53 -11.98 5.20
C LYS A 109 -19.11 -10.57 4.85
N LEU A 110 -20.05 -9.74 4.38
CA LEU A 110 -19.76 -8.35 4.01
C LEU A 110 -19.50 -7.51 5.26
N ALA A 111 -18.40 -6.78 5.23
CA ALA A 111 -18.03 -5.81 6.24
C ALA A 111 -17.78 -4.45 5.60
N ILE A 112 -18.24 -3.41 6.27
CA ILE A 112 -17.83 -2.02 6.00
C ILE A 112 -16.60 -1.79 6.86
N THR A 113 -15.54 -1.22 6.28
CA THR A 113 -14.27 -1.03 6.95
C THR A 113 -13.83 0.43 6.87
N ALA A 114 -13.34 0.96 7.98
CA ALA A 114 -12.77 2.29 8.06
C ALA A 114 -11.55 2.28 8.99
N GLY A 115 -10.55 3.11 8.70
CA GLY A 115 -9.34 3.10 9.51
C GLY A 115 -8.31 4.11 9.06
N ALA A 116 -7.07 3.91 9.48
CA ALA A 116 -5.93 4.73 9.10
C ALA A 116 -4.67 3.88 8.96
N ALA A 117 -3.87 4.20 7.96
CA ALA A 117 -2.54 3.64 7.77
C ALA A 117 -1.47 4.66 8.12
N TYR A 118 -0.41 4.19 8.75
CA TYR A 118 0.84 4.90 8.91
C TYR A 118 1.87 4.32 7.95
N PHE A 119 2.19 5.08 6.91
CA PHE A 119 3.20 4.72 5.94
C PHE A 119 4.58 5.15 6.42
N TYR A 120 5.37 4.25 6.96
CA TYR A 120 6.77 4.52 7.31
C TYR A 120 7.67 4.58 6.06
N LYS A 121 7.16 4.13 4.90
CA LYS A 121 7.78 4.25 3.59
C LYS A 121 6.68 4.39 2.53
N LEU A 122 6.66 5.53 1.83
CA LEU A 122 5.78 5.72 0.67
C LEU A 122 6.47 6.69 -0.28
N LYS A 123 7.14 6.14 -1.29
CA LYS A 123 7.95 6.89 -2.25
C LYS A 123 7.76 6.30 -3.64
N GLY A 124 7.45 7.17 -4.60
CA GLY A 124 7.55 6.91 -6.02
C GLY A 124 8.75 7.63 -6.60
N ALA A 125 9.47 7.01 -7.52
CA ALA A 125 10.55 7.64 -8.26
C ALA A 125 10.46 7.25 -9.74
N ALA A 126 10.80 8.20 -10.61
CA ALA A 126 10.90 8.01 -12.04
C ALA A 126 12.21 8.63 -12.53
N THR A 127 12.98 7.87 -13.32
CA THR A 127 14.22 8.33 -13.94
C THR A 127 14.08 8.20 -15.45
N GLY A 128 14.29 9.29 -16.15
CA GLY A 128 14.31 9.36 -17.61
C GLY A 128 15.73 9.61 -18.11
N VAL A 129 16.22 8.76 -19.03
CA VAL A 129 17.51 8.93 -19.72
C VAL A 129 17.28 8.81 -21.24
N PRO A 130 17.94 9.61 -22.07
CA PRO A 130 17.90 9.42 -23.52
C PRO A 130 18.34 8.00 -23.90
N ALA A 131 17.60 7.36 -24.80
CA ALA A 131 17.94 6.02 -25.27
C ALA A 131 19.02 6.04 -26.38
N LYS A 132 19.07 7.15 -27.15
CA LYS A 132 19.95 7.33 -28.32
C LYS A 132 20.64 8.69 -28.24
N ASP A 133 21.71 8.84 -29.02
CA ASP A 133 22.37 10.11 -29.25
C ASP A 133 21.42 11.09 -29.92
N TYR A 134 21.53 12.35 -29.59
CA TYR A 134 20.70 13.41 -30.14
C TYR A 134 21.42 14.13 -31.30
N GLN A 135 20.75 14.17 -32.43
CA GLN A 135 21.28 14.83 -33.63
C GLN A 135 20.60 16.17 -33.84
N MET A 136 21.40 17.25 -33.90
CA MET A 136 20.94 18.59 -34.15
C MET A 136 21.72 19.18 -35.34
N GLY A 137 21.20 18.99 -36.56
CA GLY A 137 21.90 19.27 -37.80
C GLY A 137 23.13 18.36 -37.94
N ASP A 138 24.31 18.94 -38.11
CA ASP A 138 25.60 18.24 -38.22
C ASP A 138 26.23 17.91 -36.84
N LEU A 139 25.63 18.39 -35.75
CA LEU A 139 26.12 18.13 -34.39
C LEU A 139 25.45 16.92 -33.81
N THR A 140 26.26 15.92 -33.40
CA THR A 140 25.80 14.75 -32.62
C THR A 140 26.19 14.95 -31.15
N ILE A 141 25.19 14.92 -30.25
CA ILE A 141 25.39 14.98 -28.82
C ILE A 141 25.21 13.54 -28.30
N ASN A 142 26.25 12.97 -27.70
CA ASN A 142 26.19 11.65 -27.13
C ASN A 142 25.14 11.61 -26.01
N LYS A 143 24.35 10.54 -25.93
CA LYS A 143 23.32 10.35 -24.88
C LYS A 143 23.90 10.49 -23.48
N GLU A 144 25.15 10.10 -23.27
CA GLU A 144 25.84 10.20 -21.98
C GLU A 144 26.10 11.64 -21.57
N ASP A 145 26.24 12.58 -22.51
CA ASP A 145 26.46 13.99 -22.25
C ASP A 145 25.17 14.76 -22.01
N ILE A 146 24.02 14.22 -22.48
CA ILE A 146 22.71 14.82 -22.26
C ILE A 146 22.31 14.77 -20.79
N GLY A 147 22.53 13.63 -20.13
CA GLY A 147 22.24 13.44 -18.71
C GLY A 147 20.90 12.76 -18.43
N SER A 148 20.42 12.88 -17.21
CA SER A 148 19.18 12.24 -16.72
C SER A 148 18.26 13.23 -16.01
N ILE A 149 16.96 12.90 -15.97
CA ILE A 149 15.97 13.58 -15.14
C ILE A 149 15.45 12.59 -14.11
N ASN A 150 15.51 12.98 -12.84
CA ASN A 150 15.02 12.20 -11.71
C ASN A 150 13.88 12.93 -11.02
N ALA A 151 12.68 12.35 -11.05
CA ALA A 151 11.52 12.83 -10.34
C ALA A 151 11.24 11.90 -9.14
N THR A 152 11.00 12.49 -7.98
CA THR A 152 10.62 11.74 -6.76
C THR A 152 9.38 12.36 -6.17
N ALA A 153 8.38 11.53 -5.85
CA ALA A 153 7.17 11.91 -5.13
C ALA A 153 7.14 11.22 -3.77
N LYS A 154 6.94 12.00 -2.70
CA LYS A 154 6.79 11.53 -1.32
C LYS A 154 5.44 11.99 -0.77
N TYR A 155 4.82 11.17 0.06
CA TYR A 155 3.56 11.47 0.71
C TYR A 155 3.74 11.54 2.23
N LYS A 156 2.86 12.30 2.90
CA LYS A 156 2.81 12.30 4.37
C LYS A 156 2.45 10.90 4.88
N PRO A 157 2.94 10.53 6.07
CA PRO A 157 2.85 9.15 6.53
C PRO A 157 1.45 8.69 6.90
N LEU A 158 0.54 9.59 7.29
CA LEU A 158 -0.79 9.23 7.76
C LEU A 158 -1.81 9.34 6.63
N ALA A 159 -2.58 8.26 6.41
CA ALA A 159 -3.64 8.20 5.41
C ALA A 159 -4.90 7.54 5.97
N PRO A 160 -6.05 8.22 6.02
CA PRO A 160 -7.33 7.61 6.32
C PRO A 160 -7.72 6.61 5.22
N TYR A 161 -8.54 5.64 5.61
CA TYR A 161 -9.00 4.55 4.75
C TYR A 161 -10.49 4.33 4.91
N ALA A 162 -11.15 4.01 3.80
CA ALA A 162 -12.50 3.47 3.77
C ALA A 162 -12.62 2.36 2.73
N GLY A 163 -13.44 1.34 3.02
CA GLY A 163 -13.59 0.21 2.14
C GLY A 163 -14.68 -0.75 2.53
N LEU A 164 -14.76 -1.82 1.75
CA LEU A 164 -15.58 -2.99 1.97
C LEU A 164 -14.70 -4.23 2.09
N ALA A 165 -15.16 -5.21 2.82
CA ALA A 165 -14.44 -6.47 2.91
C ALA A 165 -15.41 -7.64 2.93
N LEU A 166 -14.93 -8.78 2.42
CA LEU A 166 -15.56 -10.09 2.66
C LEU A 166 -14.71 -10.81 3.69
N ARG A 167 -15.32 -11.18 4.80
CA ARG A 167 -14.64 -11.75 5.96
C ARG A 167 -15.04 -13.20 6.20
N GLN A 168 -14.05 -13.97 6.64
CA GLN A 168 -14.30 -15.31 7.15
C GLN A 168 -15.04 -16.24 6.15
N MET A 169 -14.64 -16.16 4.88
CA MET A 169 -15.05 -17.14 3.89
C MET A 169 -14.34 -18.45 4.22
N LYS A 170 -15.03 -19.35 4.91
CA LYS A 170 -14.46 -20.62 5.42
C LYS A 170 -13.96 -21.50 4.28
N ILE A 171 -12.70 -21.90 4.35
CA ILE A 171 -12.08 -22.94 3.52
C ILE A 171 -12.07 -24.27 4.30
N GLN A 172 -11.68 -24.19 5.58
CA GLN A 172 -11.68 -25.30 6.53
C GLN A 172 -12.14 -24.81 7.90
N SER A 173 -12.23 -25.71 8.89
CA SER A 173 -12.74 -25.39 10.24
C SER A 173 -12.04 -24.19 10.89
N LYS A 174 -10.71 -24.09 10.72
CA LYS A 174 -9.88 -23.03 11.30
C LYS A 174 -9.28 -22.08 10.27
N LEU A 175 -9.49 -22.30 8.97
CA LEU A 175 -8.89 -21.51 7.90
C LEU A 175 -9.97 -20.77 7.11
N SER A 176 -9.77 -19.48 6.91
CA SER A 176 -10.68 -18.64 6.13
C SER A 176 -9.94 -17.72 5.17
N LEU A 177 -10.62 -17.42 4.06
CA LEU A 177 -10.23 -16.42 3.08
C LEU A 177 -10.88 -15.08 3.44
N ASN A 178 -10.15 -13.99 3.20
CA ASN A 178 -10.62 -12.63 3.35
C ASN A 178 -10.29 -11.84 2.09
N LEU A 179 -11.17 -10.92 1.73
CA LEU A 179 -10.97 -9.98 0.63
C LEU A 179 -11.21 -8.57 1.14
N ASP A 180 -10.29 -7.67 0.89
CA ASP A 180 -10.40 -6.23 1.19
C ASP A 180 -10.42 -5.43 -0.11
N MET A 181 -11.35 -4.49 -0.23
CA MET A 181 -11.48 -3.55 -1.33
C MET A 181 -11.75 -2.15 -0.77
N GLY A 182 -10.93 -1.18 -1.12
CA GLY A 182 -11.10 0.17 -0.61
C GLY A 182 -10.05 1.13 -1.15
N SER A 183 -9.86 2.23 -0.44
CA SER A 183 -8.83 3.20 -0.79
C SER A 183 -8.32 3.96 0.43
N HIS A 184 -7.02 4.22 0.44
CA HIS A 184 -6.44 5.25 1.31
C HIS A 184 -6.52 6.61 0.62
N TYR A 185 -6.76 7.66 1.41
CA TYR A 185 -6.71 9.02 0.95
C TYR A 185 -5.42 9.66 1.43
N LEU A 186 -4.48 9.87 0.50
CA LEU A 186 -3.15 10.40 0.77
C LEU A 186 -3.16 11.94 0.85
N SER A 187 -2.13 12.53 1.46
CA SER A 187 -1.82 13.95 1.29
C SER A 187 -1.53 14.28 -0.19
N ALA A 188 -1.43 15.54 -0.55
CA ALA A 188 -0.73 15.91 -1.77
C ALA A 188 0.74 15.46 -1.69
N PRO A 189 1.33 14.97 -2.79
CA PRO A 189 2.73 14.58 -2.80
C PRO A 189 3.64 15.81 -2.73
N GLU A 190 4.78 15.65 -2.05
CA GLU A 190 5.93 16.54 -2.16
C GLU A 190 6.80 16.01 -3.30
N VAL A 191 7.02 16.81 -4.33
CA VAL A 191 7.76 16.40 -5.51
C VAL A 191 9.13 17.03 -5.49
N THR A 192 10.14 16.25 -5.87
CA THR A 192 11.51 16.75 -6.13
C THR A 192 11.88 16.35 -7.55
N LEU A 193 12.32 17.31 -8.34
CA LEU A 193 12.79 17.12 -9.71
C LEU A 193 14.25 17.54 -9.78
N VAL A 194 15.12 16.65 -10.22
CA VAL A 194 16.56 16.90 -10.36
C VAL A 194 17.01 16.46 -11.75
N GLY A 195 17.62 17.38 -12.48
CA GLY A 195 18.29 17.09 -13.74
C GLY A 195 19.80 17.17 -13.58
N ASP A 196 20.52 16.46 -14.40
CA ASP A 196 21.98 16.56 -14.47
C ASP A 196 22.47 16.92 -15.88
N LYS A 197 23.72 17.34 -16.00
CA LYS A 197 24.39 17.71 -17.24
C LYS A 197 23.60 18.77 -18.05
N LEU A 198 23.26 18.46 -19.31
CA LEU A 198 22.46 19.37 -20.17
C LEU A 198 21.00 19.47 -19.71
N LEU A 199 20.52 18.53 -18.91
CA LEU A 199 19.18 18.54 -18.33
C LEU A 199 19.13 19.26 -16.96
N SER A 200 20.27 19.80 -16.48
CA SER A 200 20.28 20.69 -15.31
C SER A 200 19.44 21.93 -15.61
N GLY A 201 18.76 22.46 -14.58
CA GLY A 201 17.82 23.59 -14.76
C GLY A 201 16.37 23.15 -14.97
N ASN A 202 16.09 21.86 -15.22
CA ASN A 202 14.73 21.34 -15.25
C ASN A 202 14.04 21.37 -13.88
N GLU A 203 14.77 21.61 -12.80
CA GLU A 203 14.24 21.84 -11.45
C GLU A 203 13.21 22.98 -11.43
N ALA A 204 13.33 23.96 -12.33
CA ALA A 204 12.33 25.02 -12.50
C ALA A 204 10.92 24.49 -12.82
N ASN A 205 10.81 23.30 -13.40
CA ASN A 205 9.55 22.65 -13.72
C ASN A 205 8.97 21.83 -12.54
N GLN A 206 9.65 21.77 -11.39
CA GLN A 206 9.20 21.02 -10.21
C GLN A 206 7.80 21.44 -9.77
N ALA A 207 7.53 22.75 -9.71
CA ALA A 207 6.23 23.27 -9.28
C ALA A 207 5.09 22.86 -10.25
N ILE A 208 5.38 22.76 -11.54
CA ILE A 208 4.42 22.30 -12.55
C ILE A 208 4.13 20.82 -12.34
N LEU A 209 5.15 20.00 -12.12
CA LEU A 209 5.00 18.58 -11.89
C LEU A 209 4.23 18.32 -10.58
N GLU A 210 4.54 19.04 -9.51
CA GLU A 210 3.83 18.95 -8.24
C GLU A 210 2.35 19.32 -8.39
N ASN A 211 2.04 20.40 -9.12
CA ASN A 211 0.68 20.80 -9.41
C ASN A 211 -0.09 19.75 -10.21
N ASN A 212 0.56 19.08 -11.17
CA ASN A 212 -0.04 18.01 -11.97
C ASN A 212 -0.32 16.75 -11.12
N LEU A 213 0.53 16.47 -10.12
CA LEU A 213 0.45 15.30 -9.27
C LEU A 213 -0.45 15.50 -8.03
N LYS A 214 -0.80 16.74 -7.67
CA LYS A 214 -1.58 17.03 -6.44
C LYS A 214 -2.93 16.32 -6.35
N GLY A 215 -3.51 15.93 -7.49
CA GLY A 215 -4.78 15.19 -7.59
C GLY A 215 -4.65 13.68 -7.35
N TYR A 216 -3.46 13.12 -7.43
CA TYR A 216 -3.22 11.68 -7.25
C TYR A 216 -3.12 11.30 -5.76
N ARG A 217 -4.26 11.38 -5.08
CA ARG A 217 -4.38 11.18 -3.64
C ARG A 217 -5.06 9.86 -3.25
N TRP A 218 -5.73 9.21 -4.20
CA TRP A 218 -6.40 7.95 -3.96
C TRP A 218 -5.47 6.78 -4.22
N LEU A 219 -5.16 6.01 -3.18
CA LEU A 219 -4.36 4.79 -3.27
C LEU A 219 -5.28 3.58 -3.12
N PRO A 220 -5.64 2.91 -4.23
CA PRO A 220 -6.57 1.79 -4.18
C PRO A 220 -5.98 0.59 -3.43
N VAL A 221 -6.83 -0.08 -2.68
CA VAL A 221 -6.54 -1.29 -1.92
C VAL A 221 -7.38 -2.42 -2.46
N LEU A 222 -6.71 -3.46 -2.94
CA LEU A 222 -7.29 -4.76 -3.24
C LEU A 222 -6.36 -5.81 -2.63
N GLN A 223 -6.82 -6.51 -1.59
CA GLN A 223 -6.01 -7.49 -0.87
C GLN A 223 -6.78 -8.78 -0.69
N LEU A 224 -6.10 -9.90 -0.91
CA LEU A 224 -6.56 -11.24 -0.60
C LEU A 224 -5.74 -11.78 0.57
N GLY A 225 -6.40 -12.33 1.58
CA GLY A 225 -5.74 -12.82 2.77
C GLY A 225 -6.25 -14.18 3.22
N LEU A 226 -5.37 -14.94 3.85
CA LEU A 226 -5.69 -16.18 4.57
C LEU A 226 -5.55 -15.92 6.05
N SER A 227 -6.52 -16.34 6.83
CA SER A 227 -6.51 -16.21 8.30
C SER A 227 -6.78 -17.54 8.98
N TYR A 228 -6.04 -17.78 10.04
CA TYR A 228 -6.21 -18.90 10.95
C TYR A 228 -6.94 -18.43 12.22
N HIS A 229 -7.95 -19.16 12.64
CA HIS A 229 -8.74 -18.92 13.84
C HIS A 229 -8.10 -19.64 15.04
N LEU A 230 -7.82 -18.88 16.08
CA LEU A 230 -7.29 -19.39 17.35
C LEU A 230 -8.38 -19.94 18.27
#